data_f47f5642a5c04f202f61c046d98ebcdc
#
_entry.id   f47f5642a5c04f202f61c046d98ebcdc
#
_cell.length_a   1.000
_cell.length_b   1.000
_cell.length_c   1.000
_cell.angle_alpha   90.00
_cell.angle_beta   90.00
_cell.angle_gamma   90.00
#
_symmetry.space_group_name_H-M   'P 1'
#
loop_
_entity.id
_entity.type
_entity.pdbx_description
1 polymer ?
#
loop_
_entity_poly.entity_id
_entity_poly.type
_entity_poly.pdbx_seq_one_letter_code
_entity_poly.pdbx_strand_id
1 'polypeptide(L)'
;MKVFSVVGITQSGKTSTVESIIGELKRRRYSVGSVKDIHFEAFAIDTPGSNTYRHRQAGASLVTARGLQETDILYPLRLPMKKILEFYDQDWVVLEGVRDINAPKIVCAHDEEGIEALLDASVMAIAGKVANTGLKEYKGLPVFNPLTQAAALTDYVLAKVPPLLPDFDRQCCGLCGMSCQELLAAIIRGEKEPEDCLLRQNVELHIGGKPVTMVPFVQEVLAKTLTALVSTLEGYEPGKEISLVWQPRKLKE
;
A
#
# COMPACT_ATOMS: atom_id res chain seq x y z
N MET A 1 1.23 7.78 -3.14
CA MET A 1 0.26 6.65 -3.04
C MET A 1 -0.17 6.47 -1.59
N LYS A 2 -1.47 6.32 -1.32
CA LYS A 2 -2.04 5.97 -0.02
C LYS A 2 -2.58 4.55 -0.06
N VAL A 3 -2.33 3.76 0.98
CA VAL A 3 -2.68 2.33 1.03
C VAL A 3 -3.37 2.01 2.34
N PHE A 4 -4.45 1.25 2.31
CA PHE A 4 -5.11 0.70 3.49
C PHE A 4 -5.68 -0.68 3.20
N SER A 5 -5.94 -1.45 4.25
CA SER A 5 -6.46 -2.81 4.14
C SER A 5 -7.86 -2.95 4.72
N VAL A 6 -8.70 -3.73 4.06
CA VAL A 6 -10.00 -4.18 4.57
C VAL A 6 -9.87 -5.65 4.95
N VAL A 7 -9.87 -5.94 6.24
CA VAL A 7 -9.67 -7.27 6.80
C VAL A 7 -10.95 -7.82 7.42
N GLY A 8 -11.07 -9.12 7.53
CA GLY A 8 -12.25 -9.75 8.11
C GLY A 8 -12.31 -11.25 7.77
N ILE A 9 -13.23 -11.95 8.40
CA ILE A 9 -13.51 -13.35 8.09
C ILE A 9 -14.37 -13.48 6.81
N THR A 10 -14.60 -14.71 6.39
CA THR A 10 -15.44 -14.99 5.21
C THR A 10 -16.84 -14.40 5.38
N GLN A 11 -17.40 -13.82 4.32
CA GLN A 11 -18.74 -13.21 4.27
C GLN A 11 -19.03 -12.10 5.28
N SER A 12 -18.02 -11.48 5.90
CA SER A 12 -18.18 -10.37 6.85
C SER A 12 -18.53 -9.02 6.19
N GLY A 13 -18.54 -8.95 4.86
CA GLY A 13 -18.83 -7.71 4.11
C GLY A 13 -17.60 -6.98 3.58
N LYS A 14 -16.41 -7.62 3.58
CA LYS A 14 -15.16 -7.01 3.04
C LYS A 14 -15.32 -6.50 1.62
N THR A 15 -15.74 -7.37 0.71
CA THR A 15 -15.86 -7.04 -0.72
C THR A 15 -16.81 -5.87 -0.94
N SER A 16 -17.99 -5.87 -0.28
CA SER A 16 -18.93 -4.74 -0.37
C SER A 16 -18.34 -3.44 0.22
N THR A 17 -17.53 -3.53 1.26
CA THR A 17 -16.82 -2.38 1.82
C THR A 17 -15.79 -1.83 0.84
N VAL A 18 -15.00 -2.72 0.23
CA VAL A 18 -14.00 -2.36 -0.81
C VAL A 18 -14.68 -1.70 -2.01
N GLU A 19 -15.73 -2.32 -2.55
CA GLU A 19 -16.49 -1.81 -3.69
C GLU A 19 -17.06 -0.41 -3.40
N SER A 20 -17.67 -0.21 -2.22
CA SER A 20 -18.24 1.06 -1.82
C SER A 20 -17.19 2.18 -1.73
N ILE A 21 -16.03 1.89 -1.15
CA ILE A 21 -14.94 2.87 -1.03
C ILE A 21 -14.32 3.16 -2.40
N ILE A 22 -14.06 2.13 -3.23
CA ILE A 22 -13.52 2.32 -4.59
C ILE A 22 -14.48 3.17 -5.41
N GLY A 23 -15.78 2.88 -5.39
CA GLY A 23 -16.79 3.64 -6.12
C GLY A 23 -16.81 5.10 -5.70
N GLU A 24 -16.72 5.38 -4.41
CA GLU A 24 -16.73 6.75 -3.88
C GLU A 24 -15.42 7.50 -4.18
N LEU A 25 -14.25 6.86 -4.08
CA LEU A 25 -12.97 7.43 -4.49
C LEU A 25 -12.96 7.79 -5.99
N LYS A 26 -13.48 6.89 -6.84
CA LYS A 26 -13.63 7.14 -8.28
C LYS A 26 -14.57 8.30 -8.57
N ARG A 27 -15.70 8.41 -7.86
CA ARG A 27 -16.61 9.55 -7.97
C ARG A 27 -15.92 10.87 -7.64
N ARG A 28 -14.94 10.85 -6.72
CA ARG A 28 -14.10 12.00 -6.33
C ARG A 28 -12.89 12.20 -7.24
N ARG A 29 -12.80 11.47 -8.36
CA ARG A 29 -11.76 11.56 -9.39
C ARG A 29 -10.36 11.08 -8.97
N TYR A 30 -10.26 10.29 -7.90
CA TYR A 30 -9.00 9.60 -7.58
C TYR A 30 -8.78 8.41 -8.50
N SER A 31 -7.51 8.14 -8.84
CA SER A 31 -7.10 6.87 -9.41
C SER A 31 -7.00 5.82 -8.28
N VAL A 32 -7.55 4.61 -8.51
CA VAL A 32 -7.64 3.58 -7.48
C VAL A 32 -7.23 2.24 -8.04
N GLY A 33 -6.29 1.59 -7.38
CA GLY A 33 -5.94 0.20 -7.57
C GLY A 33 -6.48 -0.67 -6.43
N SER A 34 -6.53 -1.97 -6.63
CA SER A 34 -6.92 -2.92 -5.59
C SER A 34 -6.10 -4.20 -5.66
N VAL A 35 -5.86 -4.78 -4.48
CA VAL A 35 -5.25 -6.10 -4.34
C VAL A 35 -6.19 -6.96 -3.52
N LYS A 36 -6.45 -8.19 -3.97
CA LYS A 36 -7.18 -9.19 -3.19
C LYS A 36 -6.24 -10.33 -2.83
N ASP A 37 -6.05 -10.57 -1.54
CA ASP A 37 -5.33 -11.75 -1.06
C ASP A 37 -6.26 -12.96 -1.09
N ILE A 38 -5.84 -14.03 -1.77
CA ILE A 38 -6.63 -15.25 -1.97
C ILE A 38 -5.91 -16.38 -1.26
N HIS A 39 -6.57 -16.93 -0.23
CA HIS A 39 -6.02 -18.00 0.61
C HIS A 39 -6.41 -19.41 0.17
N PHE A 40 -6.89 -19.56 -1.07
CA PHE A 40 -7.22 -20.85 -1.64
C PHE A 40 -6.00 -21.40 -2.39
N GLU A 41 -5.45 -22.52 -1.91
CA GLU A 41 -4.19 -23.11 -2.42
C GLU A 41 -4.22 -23.44 -3.91
N ALA A 42 -5.36 -23.90 -4.42
CA ALA A 42 -5.53 -24.25 -5.83
C ALA A 42 -5.90 -23.03 -6.71
N PHE A 43 -5.80 -21.80 -6.17
CA PHE A 43 -6.11 -20.62 -6.96
C PHE A 43 -5.12 -20.43 -8.12
N ALA A 44 -5.67 -20.33 -9.32
CA ALA A 44 -4.97 -19.88 -10.52
C ALA A 44 -5.97 -19.16 -11.43
N ILE A 45 -5.57 -17.99 -11.94
CA ILE A 45 -6.35 -17.29 -12.98
C ILE A 45 -6.19 -18.02 -14.32
N ASP A 46 -4.99 -18.52 -14.58
CA ASP A 46 -4.65 -19.21 -15.82
C ASP A 46 -5.28 -20.61 -15.87
N THR A 47 -5.80 -20.97 -17.02
CA THR A 47 -6.51 -22.25 -17.24
C THR A 47 -5.55 -23.32 -17.76
N PRO A 48 -5.55 -24.56 -17.19
CA PRO A 48 -4.77 -25.67 -17.72
C PRO A 48 -5.04 -25.89 -19.21
N GLY A 49 -3.97 -26.02 -20.00
CA GLY A 49 -4.04 -26.21 -21.45
C GLY A 49 -4.03 -24.94 -22.30
N SER A 50 -4.20 -23.76 -21.69
CA SER A 50 -4.01 -22.48 -22.39
C SER A 50 -2.56 -22.29 -22.89
N ASN A 51 -2.33 -21.40 -23.85
CA ASN A 51 -0.97 -21.11 -24.32
C ASN A 51 -0.10 -20.51 -23.21
N THR A 52 -0.65 -19.62 -22.39
CA THR A 52 0.03 -19.03 -21.23
C THR A 52 0.41 -20.08 -20.19
N TYR A 53 -0.49 -21.02 -19.90
CA TYR A 53 -0.21 -22.18 -19.06
C TYR A 53 0.96 -23.02 -19.61
N ARG A 54 0.97 -23.29 -20.92
CA ARG A 54 2.04 -24.05 -21.58
C ARG A 54 3.39 -23.34 -21.52
N HIS A 55 3.43 -22.01 -21.67
CA HIS A 55 4.64 -21.23 -21.49
C HIS A 55 5.21 -21.36 -20.06
N ARG A 56 4.35 -21.32 -19.04
CA ARG A 56 4.74 -21.55 -17.63
C ARG A 56 5.29 -22.97 -17.42
N GLN A 57 4.61 -23.98 -17.96
CA GLN A 57 5.08 -25.37 -17.88
C GLN A 57 6.42 -25.59 -18.58
N ALA A 58 6.72 -24.83 -19.61
CA ALA A 58 8.01 -24.84 -20.29
C ALA A 58 9.13 -24.11 -19.52
N GLY A 59 8.82 -23.50 -18.36
CA GLY A 59 9.80 -22.90 -17.46
C GLY A 59 9.87 -21.36 -17.51
N ALA A 60 8.93 -20.68 -18.16
CA ALA A 60 8.89 -19.23 -18.13
C ALA A 60 8.63 -18.72 -16.70
N SER A 61 9.53 -17.86 -16.18
CA SER A 61 9.44 -17.27 -14.85
C SER A 61 8.43 -16.11 -14.74
N LEU A 62 7.99 -15.60 -15.88
CA LEU A 62 6.98 -14.56 -16.03
C LEU A 62 6.27 -14.77 -17.36
N VAL A 63 4.95 -14.72 -17.37
CA VAL A 63 4.16 -14.77 -18.60
C VAL A 63 3.21 -13.58 -18.62
N THR A 64 3.16 -12.88 -19.75
CA THR A 64 2.20 -11.81 -19.98
C THR A 64 1.20 -12.25 -21.05
N ALA A 65 -0.08 -12.23 -20.68
CA ALA A 65 -1.18 -12.37 -21.63
C ALA A 65 -1.66 -10.98 -22.05
N ARG A 66 -1.39 -10.59 -23.28
CA ARG A 66 -1.80 -9.29 -23.84
C ARG A 66 -3.00 -9.48 -24.76
N GLY A 67 -4.18 -9.17 -24.25
CA GLY A 67 -5.41 -9.15 -25.01
C GLY A 67 -5.70 -7.77 -25.63
N LEU A 68 -6.85 -7.68 -26.33
CA LEU A 68 -7.31 -6.40 -26.91
C LEU A 68 -7.91 -5.45 -25.87
N GLN A 69 -8.43 -5.97 -24.76
CA GLN A 69 -9.12 -5.21 -23.73
C GLN A 69 -8.42 -5.24 -22.37
N GLU A 70 -7.62 -6.27 -22.10
CA GLU A 70 -6.94 -6.47 -20.83
C GLU A 70 -5.54 -7.05 -21.03
N THR A 71 -4.70 -6.89 -20.01
CA THR A 71 -3.36 -7.46 -19.96
C THR A 71 -3.15 -8.07 -18.58
N ASP A 72 -2.82 -9.37 -18.55
CA ASP A 72 -2.49 -10.11 -17.34
C ASP A 72 -1.01 -10.38 -17.24
N ILE A 73 -0.44 -10.18 -16.05
CA ILE A 73 0.95 -10.48 -15.73
C ILE A 73 0.96 -11.61 -14.71
N LEU A 74 1.42 -12.77 -15.11
CA LEU A 74 1.33 -14.01 -14.36
C LEU A 74 2.70 -14.38 -13.76
N TYR A 75 2.84 -14.23 -12.46
CA TYR A 75 3.98 -14.72 -11.70
C TYR A 75 3.66 -16.11 -11.16
N PRO A 76 4.52 -17.15 -11.40
CA PRO A 76 4.27 -18.52 -10.90
C PRO A 76 4.64 -18.68 -9.42
N LEU A 77 4.59 -17.60 -8.64
CA LEU A 77 4.92 -17.58 -7.22
C LEU A 77 4.12 -16.47 -6.50
N ARG A 78 3.98 -16.59 -5.18
CA ARG A 78 3.42 -15.52 -4.34
C ARG A 78 4.45 -14.41 -4.19
N LEU A 79 4.14 -13.22 -4.70
CA LEU A 79 4.98 -12.05 -4.52
C LEU A 79 4.78 -11.44 -3.12
N PRO A 80 5.84 -10.90 -2.49
CA PRO A 80 5.70 -10.05 -1.32
C PRO A 80 4.84 -8.81 -1.63
N MET A 81 4.04 -8.34 -0.66
CA MET A 81 3.15 -7.20 -0.87
C MET A 81 3.89 -5.94 -1.34
N LYS A 82 5.08 -5.68 -0.79
CA LYS A 82 5.95 -4.57 -1.23
C LYS A 82 6.22 -4.63 -2.74
N LYS A 83 6.51 -5.83 -3.28
CA LYS A 83 6.76 -6.01 -4.72
C LYS A 83 5.50 -5.84 -5.56
N ILE A 84 4.34 -6.25 -5.03
CA ILE A 84 3.04 -6.02 -5.69
C ILE A 84 2.76 -4.53 -5.79
N LEU A 85 2.99 -3.77 -4.71
CA LEU A 85 2.73 -2.32 -4.69
C LEU A 85 3.62 -1.52 -5.66
N GLU A 86 4.77 -2.04 -6.07
CA GLU A 86 5.61 -1.42 -7.11
C GLU A 86 4.95 -1.36 -8.50
N PHE A 87 3.90 -2.15 -8.75
CA PHE A 87 3.13 -2.09 -10.00
C PHE A 87 2.05 -1.00 -10.02
N TYR A 88 1.85 -0.31 -8.90
CA TYR A 88 0.77 0.66 -8.74
C TYR A 88 1.31 2.10 -8.78
N ASP A 89 0.73 2.89 -9.64
CA ASP A 89 0.94 4.35 -9.78
C ASP A 89 -0.32 5.17 -9.39
N GLN A 90 -1.34 4.50 -8.85
CA GLN A 90 -2.60 5.08 -8.46
C GLN A 90 -2.45 5.94 -7.19
N ASP A 91 -3.35 6.93 -7.02
CA ASP A 91 -3.42 7.75 -5.81
C ASP A 91 -3.69 6.88 -4.56
N TRP A 92 -4.54 5.85 -4.74
CA TRP A 92 -5.01 4.95 -3.69
C TRP A 92 -4.89 3.49 -4.09
N VAL A 93 -4.50 2.65 -3.15
CA VAL A 93 -4.57 1.19 -3.29
C VAL A 93 -5.33 0.59 -2.11
N VAL A 94 -6.39 -0.14 -2.42
CA VAL A 94 -7.23 -0.83 -1.44
C VAL A 94 -6.85 -2.31 -1.41
N LEU A 95 -6.49 -2.80 -0.23
CA LEU A 95 -6.09 -4.18 -0.03
C LEU A 95 -7.24 -4.97 0.60
N GLU A 96 -7.73 -6.03 -0.04
CA GLU A 96 -8.75 -6.92 0.53
C GLU A 96 -8.09 -8.18 1.10
N GLY A 97 -8.23 -8.39 2.41
CA GLY A 97 -7.77 -9.59 3.11
C GLY A 97 -6.27 -9.61 3.44
N VAL A 98 -5.51 -8.61 3.02
CA VAL A 98 -4.06 -8.51 3.26
C VAL A 98 -3.81 -8.10 4.72
N ARG A 99 -2.95 -8.85 5.43
CA ARG A 99 -2.61 -8.62 6.84
C ARG A 99 -1.12 -8.43 7.09
N ASP A 100 -0.29 -8.78 6.13
CA ASP A 100 1.17 -8.80 6.19
C ASP A 100 1.82 -7.51 5.68
N ILE A 101 1.14 -6.38 5.88
CA ILE A 101 1.66 -5.05 5.56
C ILE A 101 1.34 -4.07 6.69
N ASN A 102 2.24 -3.11 6.88
CA ASN A 102 2.04 -2.01 7.83
C ASN A 102 1.21 -0.90 7.18
N ALA A 103 -0.11 -1.10 7.12
CA ALA A 103 -1.08 -0.17 6.57
C ALA A 103 -2.28 -0.01 7.51
N PRO A 104 -3.00 1.14 7.52
CA PRO A 104 -4.24 1.29 8.25
C PRO A 104 -5.27 0.23 7.87
N LYS A 105 -6.06 -0.23 8.84
CA LYS A 105 -7.02 -1.30 8.63
C LYS A 105 -8.45 -0.87 8.93
N ILE A 106 -9.38 -1.37 8.11
CA ILE A 106 -10.81 -1.41 8.39
C ILE A 106 -11.18 -2.88 8.68
N VAL A 107 -11.72 -3.14 9.86
CA VAL A 107 -12.17 -4.49 10.25
C VAL A 107 -13.61 -4.70 9.82
N CYS A 108 -13.87 -5.74 9.03
CA CYS A 108 -15.22 -6.20 8.70
C CYS A 108 -15.54 -7.45 9.52
N ALA A 109 -16.62 -7.40 10.29
CA ALA A 109 -17.05 -8.48 11.17
C ALA A 109 -18.54 -8.75 11.07
N HIS A 110 -18.99 -9.89 11.63
CA HIS A 110 -20.41 -10.21 11.82
C HIS A 110 -20.93 -9.66 13.14
N ASP A 111 -20.08 -9.67 14.17
CA ASP A 111 -20.35 -9.38 15.56
C ASP A 111 -19.11 -8.81 16.28
N GLU A 112 -19.24 -8.54 17.58
CA GLU A 112 -18.17 -7.98 18.38
C GLU A 112 -17.02 -8.95 18.63
N GLU A 113 -17.28 -10.27 18.72
CA GLU A 113 -16.23 -11.30 18.85
C GLU A 113 -15.33 -11.32 17.60
N GLY A 114 -15.95 -11.22 16.42
CA GLY A 114 -15.22 -11.10 15.16
C GLY A 114 -14.43 -9.80 15.04
N ILE A 115 -14.85 -8.72 15.67
CA ILE A 115 -14.06 -7.49 15.79
C ILE A 115 -12.83 -7.75 16.67
N GLU A 116 -13.03 -8.28 17.90
CA GLU A 116 -11.96 -8.53 18.87
C GLU A 116 -10.83 -9.40 18.29
N ALA A 117 -11.19 -10.43 17.54
CA ALA A 117 -10.22 -11.34 16.92
C ALA A 117 -9.28 -10.66 15.90
N LEU A 118 -9.62 -9.44 15.46
CA LEU A 118 -8.91 -8.73 14.39
C LEU A 118 -8.39 -7.36 14.82
N LEU A 119 -8.67 -6.95 16.06
CA LEU A 119 -8.19 -5.67 16.57
C LEU A 119 -6.68 -5.67 16.75
N ASP A 120 -6.05 -4.66 16.19
CA ASP A 120 -4.68 -4.26 16.49
C ASP A 120 -4.55 -2.73 16.43
N ALA A 121 -3.38 -2.22 16.76
CA ALA A 121 -3.13 -0.79 16.85
C ALA A 121 -3.24 -0.03 15.49
N SER A 122 -3.28 -0.75 14.36
CA SER A 122 -3.43 -0.17 13.02
C SER A 122 -4.90 -0.09 12.55
N VAL A 123 -5.85 -0.62 13.35
CA VAL A 123 -7.27 -0.53 13.02
C VAL A 123 -7.76 0.89 13.25
N MET A 124 -8.35 1.48 12.21
CA MET A 124 -8.88 2.84 12.26
C MET A 124 -10.41 2.90 12.27
N ALA A 125 -11.08 1.88 11.74
CA ALA A 125 -12.55 1.84 11.67
C ALA A 125 -13.06 0.39 11.58
N ILE A 126 -14.33 0.22 11.81
CA ILE A 126 -15.07 -1.03 11.70
C ILE A 126 -16.14 -0.88 10.63
N ALA A 127 -16.41 -1.94 9.87
CA ALA A 127 -17.43 -1.97 8.84
C ALA A 127 -18.05 -3.38 8.67
N GLY A 128 -18.79 -3.57 7.60
CA GLY A 128 -19.36 -4.86 7.26
C GLY A 128 -20.67 -5.17 7.94
N LYS A 129 -20.96 -6.45 8.13
CA LYS A 129 -22.29 -6.90 8.61
C LYS A 129 -22.62 -6.46 10.03
N VAL A 130 -21.62 -6.29 10.88
CA VAL A 130 -21.82 -5.81 12.26
C VAL A 130 -22.49 -4.44 12.30
N ALA A 131 -22.30 -3.59 11.30
CA ALA A 131 -22.97 -2.29 11.23
C ALA A 131 -24.50 -2.39 11.11
N ASN A 132 -25.04 -3.53 10.67
CA ASN A 132 -26.49 -3.76 10.60
C ASN A 132 -27.13 -3.98 11.98
N THR A 133 -26.35 -4.24 13.02
CA THR A 133 -26.87 -4.35 14.41
C THR A 133 -27.22 -3.02 15.02
N GLY A 134 -26.87 -1.91 14.36
CA GLY A 134 -27.04 -0.56 14.90
C GLY A 134 -25.84 -0.04 15.70
N LEU A 135 -24.78 -0.85 15.85
CA LEU A 135 -23.55 -0.47 16.52
C LEU A 135 -22.91 0.74 15.78
N LYS A 136 -22.62 1.81 16.51
CA LYS A 136 -22.05 3.05 15.95
C LYS A 136 -20.58 3.23 16.28
N GLU A 137 -20.16 2.64 17.39
CA GLU A 137 -18.79 2.73 17.89
C GLU A 137 -18.43 1.45 18.65
N TYR A 138 -17.18 1.04 18.58
CA TYR A 138 -16.64 -0.06 19.38
C TYR A 138 -15.22 0.28 19.86
N LYS A 139 -15.03 0.40 21.16
CA LYS A 139 -13.75 0.77 21.79
C LYS A 139 -13.11 2.05 21.19
N GLY A 140 -13.91 3.08 20.95
CA GLY A 140 -13.45 4.34 20.36
C GLY A 140 -13.28 4.32 18.83
N LEU A 141 -13.53 3.18 18.18
CA LEU A 141 -13.45 3.05 16.71
C LEU A 141 -14.86 3.24 16.11
N PRO A 142 -15.03 4.12 15.10
CA PRO A 142 -16.30 4.31 14.45
C PRO A 142 -16.71 3.08 13.64
N VAL A 143 -18.00 2.78 13.62
CA VAL A 143 -18.60 1.69 12.85
C VAL A 143 -19.42 2.28 11.71
N PHE A 144 -19.13 1.87 10.48
CA PHE A 144 -19.78 2.34 9.27
C PHE A 144 -20.54 1.21 8.57
N ASN A 145 -21.75 1.50 8.13
CA ASN A 145 -22.41 0.64 7.16
C ASN A 145 -21.95 1.04 5.74
N PRO A 146 -21.18 0.18 5.04
CA PRO A 146 -20.61 0.55 3.75
C PRO A 146 -21.66 0.80 2.65
N LEU A 147 -22.85 0.21 2.77
CA LEU A 147 -23.90 0.35 1.77
C LEU A 147 -24.69 1.67 1.90
N THR A 148 -24.83 2.18 3.12
CA THR A 148 -25.62 3.39 3.38
C THR A 148 -24.78 4.61 3.77
N GLN A 149 -23.51 4.40 4.13
CA GLN A 149 -22.59 5.43 4.62
C GLN A 149 -21.26 5.46 3.83
N ALA A 150 -21.28 5.04 2.55
CA ALA A 150 -20.07 4.99 1.71
C ALA A 150 -19.31 6.32 1.67
N ALA A 151 -20.02 7.45 1.54
CA ALA A 151 -19.40 8.77 1.51
C ALA A 151 -18.72 9.11 2.85
N ALA A 152 -19.41 8.91 3.99
CA ALA A 152 -18.86 9.18 5.32
C ALA A 152 -17.66 8.28 5.65
N LEU A 153 -17.74 6.98 5.30
CA LEU A 153 -16.64 6.05 5.44
C LEU A 153 -15.43 6.50 4.61
N THR A 154 -15.65 6.93 3.36
CA THR A 154 -14.59 7.41 2.50
C THR A 154 -13.99 8.74 3.00
N ASP A 155 -14.80 9.67 3.52
CA ASP A 155 -14.30 10.89 4.17
C ASP A 155 -13.38 10.55 5.33
N TYR A 156 -13.75 9.57 6.14
CA TYR A 156 -12.93 9.09 7.24
C TYR A 156 -11.60 8.48 6.75
N VAL A 157 -11.65 7.65 5.71
CA VAL A 157 -10.45 7.08 5.06
C VAL A 157 -9.52 8.18 4.52
N LEU A 158 -10.07 9.18 3.84
CA LEU A 158 -9.29 10.30 3.31
C LEU A 158 -8.56 11.07 4.41
N ALA A 159 -9.20 11.25 5.55
CA ALA A 159 -8.66 11.98 6.69
C ALA A 159 -7.63 11.17 7.49
N LYS A 160 -7.81 9.84 7.60
CA LYS A 160 -7.03 9.01 8.52
C LYS A 160 -5.88 8.23 7.87
N VAL A 161 -5.94 7.95 6.57
CA VAL A 161 -4.90 7.17 5.89
C VAL A 161 -3.74 8.06 5.50
N PRO A 162 -2.55 7.88 6.10
CA PRO A 162 -1.34 8.60 5.69
C PRO A 162 -0.81 8.05 4.35
N PRO A 163 0.13 8.75 3.71
CA PRO A 163 0.97 8.13 2.69
C PRO A 163 1.65 6.88 3.25
N LEU A 164 1.83 5.87 2.39
CA LEU A 164 2.45 4.61 2.81
C LEU A 164 3.80 4.86 3.48
N LEU A 165 3.96 4.36 4.70
CA LEU A 165 5.22 4.44 5.42
C LEU A 165 6.22 3.44 4.83
N PRO A 166 7.54 3.78 4.81
CA PRO A 166 8.56 2.83 4.44
C PRO A 166 8.53 1.68 5.46
N ASP A 167 8.24 0.47 5.04
CA ASP A 167 8.22 -0.71 5.90
C ASP A 167 9.62 -1.38 5.87
N PHE A 168 10.52 -0.88 6.69
CA PHE A 168 11.87 -1.42 6.81
C PHE A 168 11.97 -2.43 7.95
N ASP A 169 12.98 -3.29 7.89
CA ASP A 169 13.29 -4.22 8.98
C ASP A 169 13.71 -3.46 10.26
N ARG A 170 13.75 -4.18 11.40
CA ARG A 170 14.05 -3.58 12.71
C ARG A 170 15.42 -2.88 12.80
N GLN A 171 16.39 -3.25 11.97
CA GLN A 171 17.72 -2.62 12.01
C GLN A 171 17.68 -1.21 11.42
N CYS A 172 16.79 -0.98 10.46
CA CYS A 172 16.56 0.34 9.87
C CYS A 172 15.47 1.14 10.61
N CYS A 173 14.52 0.47 11.26
CA CYS A 173 13.32 1.06 11.88
C CYS A 173 13.52 1.51 13.35
N GLY A 174 14.68 1.61 13.90
CA GLY A 174 14.90 2.12 15.26
C GLY A 174 15.17 3.63 15.35
N LEU A 175 15.31 4.31 14.20
CA LEU A 175 15.83 5.68 14.16
C LEU A 175 14.87 6.72 14.72
N CYS A 176 13.57 6.55 14.56
CA CYS A 176 12.54 7.41 15.17
C CYS A 176 12.17 7.01 16.60
N GLY A 177 12.82 5.98 17.16
CA GLY A 177 12.54 5.45 18.50
C GLY A 177 11.29 4.55 18.57
N MET A 178 10.65 4.26 17.44
CA MET A 178 9.42 3.46 17.34
C MET A 178 9.55 2.44 16.20
N SER A 179 8.79 1.35 16.27
CA SER A 179 8.56 0.49 15.10
C SER A 179 7.65 1.19 14.10
N CYS A 180 7.68 0.78 12.83
CA CYS A 180 6.76 1.34 11.82
C CYS A 180 5.29 1.12 12.17
N GLN A 181 4.95 0.03 12.86
CA GLN A 181 3.60 -0.26 13.33
C GLN A 181 3.17 0.69 14.46
N GLU A 182 4.04 0.96 15.43
CA GLU A 182 3.76 1.92 16.51
C GLU A 182 3.62 3.34 15.97
N LEU A 183 4.49 3.74 15.04
CA LEU A 183 4.40 5.04 14.39
C LEU A 183 3.09 5.17 13.60
N LEU A 184 2.71 4.16 12.82
CA LEU A 184 1.44 4.16 12.09
C LEU A 184 0.25 4.32 13.04
N ALA A 185 0.25 3.57 14.14
CA ALA A 185 -0.80 3.67 15.15
C ALA A 185 -0.89 5.06 15.78
N ALA A 186 0.26 5.68 16.07
CA ALA A 186 0.32 7.05 16.60
C ALA A 186 -0.19 8.08 15.57
N ILE A 187 0.11 7.90 14.28
CA ILE A 187 -0.41 8.75 13.21
C ILE A 187 -1.94 8.60 13.09
N ILE A 188 -2.47 7.39 13.11
CA ILE A 188 -3.93 7.14 13.06
C ILE A 188 -4.65 7.84 14.22
N ARG A 189 -4.05 7.85 15.42
CA ARG A 189 -4.58 8.55 16.59
C ARG A 189 -4.38 10.08 16.53
N GLY A 190 -3.56 10.59 15.62
CA GLY A 190 -3.21 12.02 15.52
C GLY A 190 -2.18 12.50 16.54
N GLU A 191 -1.41 11.60 17.12
CA GLU A 191 -0.32 11.88 18.08
C GLU A 191 1.00 12.17 17.37
N LYS A 192 1.13 11.72 16.12
CA LYS A 192 2.29 11.84 15.26
C LYS A 192 1.89 12.18 13.83
N GLU A 193 2.85 12.70 13.07
CA GLU A 193 2.71 12.98 11.65
C GLU A 193 3.53 11.99 10.81
N PRO A 194 3.19 11.75 9.52
CA PRO A 194 4.00 10.89 8.65
C PRO A 194 5.46 11.34 8.53
N GLU A 195 5.72 12.62 8.71
CA GLU A 195 7.03 13.27 8.66
C GLU A 195 7.93 12.93 9.87
N ASP A 196 7.35 12.41 10.96
CA ASP A 196 8.12 11.87 12.10
C ASP A 196 8.90 10.59 11.73
N CYS A 197 8.57 9.96 10.59
CA CYS A 197 9.38 8.88 10.04
C CYS A 197 10.69 9.42 9.44
N LEU A 198 11.79 9.24 10.14
CA LEU A 198 13.11 9.68 9.68
C LEU A 198 13.62 8.97 8.42
N LEU A 199 13.00 7.85 8.05
CA LEU A 199 13.30 7.11 6.81
C LEU A 199 12.29 7.40 5.69
N ARG A 200 11.35 8.28 5.88
CA ARG A 200 10.50 8.77 4.79
C ARG A 200 11.38 9.58 3.85
N GLN A 201 11.80 8.92 2.78
CA GLN A 201 12.88 9.39 1.93
C GLN A 201 12.44 10.58 1.09
N ASN A 202 13.22 11.65 1.16
CA ASN A 202 13.23 12.68 0.14
C ASN A 202 14.18 12.31 -1.02
N VAL A 203 14.96 11.21 -0.88
CA VAL A 203 15.92 10.74 -1.88
C VAL A 203 15.83 9.22 -2.02
N GLU A 204 15.53 8.74 -3.21
CA GLU A 204 15.60 7.32 -3.56
C GLU A 204 16.90 7.05 -4.33
N LEU A 205 17.65 6.05 -3.89
CA LEU A 205 18.87 5.60 -4.58
C LEU A 205 18.70 4.16 -5.07
N HIS A 206 18.94 3.94 -6.35
CA HIS A 206 18.99 2.60 -6.93
C HIS A 206 20.37 2.34 -7.51
N ILE A 207 20.95 1.18 -7.21
CA ILE A 207 22.22 0.72 -7.80
C ILE A 207 21.98 -0.62 -8.50
N GLY A 208 22.21 -0.65 -9.81
CA GLY A 208 21.92 -1.84 -10.63
C GLY A 208 20.44 -2.25 -10.59
N GLY A 209 19.53 -1.28 -10.50
CA GLY A 209 18.07 -1.49 -10.39
C GLY A 209 17.58 -1.94 -9.02
N LYS A 210 18.47 -2.06 -8.02
CA LYS A 210 18.11 -2.44 -6.66
C LYS A 210 18.04 -1.19 -5.77
N PRO A 211 16.97 -1.02 -4.98
CA PRO A 211 16.88 0.10 -4.04
C PRO A 211 17.94 -0.05 -2.94
N VAL A 212 18.57 1.06 -2.59
CA VAL A 212 19.57 1.15 -1.52
C VAL A 212 18.97 1.92 -0.35
N THR A 213 18.86 1.28 0.80
CA THR A 213 18.42 1.93 2.03
C THR A 213 19.52 2.84 2.57
N MET A 214 19.18 4.09 2.82
CA MET A 214 20.12 5.08 3.35
C MET A 214 19.66 5.58 4.72
N VAL A 215 20.60 5.74 5.63
CA VAL A 215 20.34 6.43 6.91
C VAL A 215 20.06 7.92 6.67
N PRO A 216 19.29 8.61 7.53
CA PRO A 216 18.87 9.98 7.32
C PRO A 216 20.00 10.95 6.99
N PHE A 217 21.14 10.83 7.67
CA PHE A 217 22.32 11.66 7.40
C PHE A 217 22.80 11.54 5.95
N VAL A 218 22.86 10.32 5.40
CA VAL A 218 23.29 10.11 4.01
C VAL A 218 22.27 10.67 3.03
N GLN A 219 20.99 10.53 3.31
CA GLN A 219 19.91 11.13 2.51
C GLN A 219 20.00 12.65 2.49
N GLU A 220 20.20 13.27 3.66
CA GLU A 220 20.34 14.71 3.79
C GLU A 220 21.56 15.24 3.02
N VAL A 221 22.70 14.57 3.13
CA VAL A 221 23.92 14.93 2.39
C VAL A 221 23.69 14.82 0.88
N LEU A 222 23.08 13.73 0.41
CA LEU A 222 22.78 13.55 -1.01
C LEU A 222 21.78 14.60 -1.51
N ALA A 223 20.68 14.82 -0.78
CA ALA A 223 19.68 15.82 -1.14
C ALA A 223 20.29 17.21 -1.26
N LYS A 224 21.05 17.67 -0.25
CA LYS A 224 21.70 18.98 -0.26
C LYS A 224 22.72 19.12 -1.38
N THR A 225 23.54 18.09 -1.60
CA THR A 225 24.57 18.10 -2.65
C THR A 225 23.95 18.15 -4.04
N LEU A 226 22.95 17.29 -4.32
CA LEU A 226 22.26 17.27 -5.60
C LEU A 226 21.51 18.58 -5.85
N THR A 227 20.76 19.07 -4.85
CA THR A 227 20.07 20.37 -4.96
C THR A 227 21.03 21.50 -5.26
N ALA A 228 22.18 21.56 -4.56
CA ALA A 228 23.19 22.58 -4.81
C ALA A 228 23.76 22.53 -6.24
N LEU A 229 23.97 21.32 -6.77
CA LEU A 229 24.45 21.14 -8.13
C LEU A 229 23.39 21.54 -9.18
N VAL A 230 22.15 21.03 -9.05
CA VAL A 230 21.11 21.26 -10.07
C VAL A 230 20.51 22.66 -9.97
N SER A 231 20.56 23.33 -8.82
CA SER A 231 20.06 24.70 -8.66
C SER A 231 20.82 25.74 -9.51
N THR A 232 22.00 25.39 -10.03
CA THR A 232 22.77 26.23 -10.97
C THR A 232 22.40 26.02 -12.42
N LEU A 233 21.55 25.02 -12.73
CA LEU A 233 21.18 24.66 -14.09
C LEU A 233 19.94 25.44 -14.55
N GLU A 234 19.91 25.76 -15.83
CA GLU A 234 18.72 26.34 -16.47
C GLU A 234 17.56 25.34 -16.43
N GLY A 235 16.36 25.79 -16.03
CA GLY A 235 15.18 24.95 -15.88
C GLY A 235 14.97 24.38 -14.47
N TYR A 236 15.85 24.70 -13.53
CA TYR A 236 15.61 24.33 -12.13
C TYR A 236 14.44 25.12 -11.53
N GLU A 237 13.48 24.40 -10.95
CA GLU A 237 12.37 24.99 -10.17
C GLU A 237 12.39 24.46 -8.74
N PRO A 238 12.47 25.33 -7.71
CA PRO A 238 12.43 24.90 -6.33
C PRO A 238 11.16 24.09 -6.01
N GLY A 239 11.33 22.98 -5.27
CA GLY A 239 10.22 22.12 -4.85
C GLY A 239 9.71 21.13 -5.90
N LYS A 240 10.26 21.11 -7.09
CA LYS A 240 9.99 20.07 -8.09
C LYS A 240 10.85 18.83 -7.84
N GLU A 241 10.33 17.68 -8.26
CA GLU A 241 11.08 16.42 -8.26
C GLU A 241 12.31 16.53 -9.15
N ILE A 242 13.43 16.01 -8.65
CA ILE A 242 14.70 15.91 -9.39
C ILE A 242 14.96 14.43 -9.64
N SER A 243 15.03 14.02 -10.90
CA SER A 243 15.44 12.67 -11.30
C SER A 243 16.82 12.72 -11.95
N LEU A 244 17.76 11.91 -11.40
CA LEU A 244 19.11 11.76 -11.92
C LEU A 244 19.39 10.31 -12.25
N VAL A 245 19.70 10.02 -13.52
CA VAL A 245 20.14 8.70 -13.96
C VAL A 245 21.62 8.78 -14.36
N TRP A 246 22.46 8.06 -13.62
CA TRP A 246 23.88 8.00 -13.91
C TRP A 246 24.31 6.59 -14.29
N GLN A 247 24.90 6.46 -15.48
CA GLN A 247 25.52 5.23 -15.95
C GLN A 247 27.04 5.42 -16.01
N PRO A 248 27.82 4.80 -15.09
CA PRO A 248 29.26 4.92 -15.12
C PRO A 248 29.81 4.35 -16.44
N ARG A 249 30.64 5.12 -17.13
CA ARG A 249 31.38 4.60 -18.28
C ARG A 249 32.36 3.53 -17.78
N LYS A 250 32.40 2.36 -18.43
CA LYS A 250 33.49 1.41 -18.20
C LYS A 250 34.80 2.13 -18.54
N LEU A 251 35.64 2.36 -17.55
CA LEU A 251 37.02 2.77 -17.81
C LEU A 251 37.63 1.64 -18.62
N LYS A 252 38.16 1.94 -19.80
CA LYS A 252 39.00 1.00 -20.52
C LYS A 252 40.29 0.90 -19.70
N GLU A 253 40.55 -0.26 -19.15
CA GLU A 253 41.88 -0.62 -18.63
C GLU A 253 42.96 -0.53 -19.73
#